data_018afe7f5ab9f3d30a36e1a2db4d53a3
#
_entry.id   018afe7f5ab9f3d30a36e1a2db4d53a3
#
_cell.length_a   1.000
_cell.length_b   1.000
_cell.length_c   1.000
_cell.angle_alpha   90.00
_cell.angle_beta   90.00
_cell.angle_gamma   90.00
#
_symmetry.space_group_name_H-M   'P 1'
#
loop_
_entity.id
_entity.type
_entity.pdbx_description
1 polymer ?
#
loop_
_entity_poly.entity_id
_entity_poly.type
_entity_poly.pdbx_seq_one_letter_code
_entity_poly.pdbx_strand_id
1 'polypeptide(L)'
;MSDNQKWSILQGDALKVLGTFAPNTFDAVITDPPYASGGRTQAEKNKSTARKYSSMGENAPPPFDGDAKDQRSWTRWAAEWLDEARKVCKSGAPVCMFIDWRQLPAATDALQWAGWIWRGTAVWDKGNSRPQKGRFRQQAEYIVWGSNGDMPISRPVPCLPGVFKYGNPQSRIHLTEKPLQLMRDIVKITEPGGHILDPFAGSGTTVLAAVQEGYTATGIEVTDTYAELARERIRSELEKAA
;
A
#
# COMPACT_ATOMS: atom_id res chain seq x y z
N MET A 1 5.43 23.75 -10.29
CA MET A 1 4.97 22.44 -10.80
C MET A 1 4.02 22.77 -11.94
N SER A 2 4.15 22.13 -13.12
CA SER A 2 3.23 22.38 -14.24
C SER A 2 1.82 21.95 -13.84
N ASP A 3 0.82 22.80 -14.01
CA ASP A 3 -0.60 22.64 -13.62
C ASP A 3 -1.32 21.41 -14.20
N ASN A 4 -0.62 20.45 -14.81
CA ASN A 4 -1.21 19.33 -15.54
C ASN A 4 -0.67 17.94 -15.10
N GLN A 5 0.19 17.85 -14.09
CA GLN A 5 0.76 16.55 -13.68
C GLN A 5 -0.10 15.90 -12.61
N LYS A 6 -0.89 14.89 -13.00
CA LYS A 6 -1.81 14.14 -12.11
C LYS A 6 -1.11 13.21 -11.11
N TRP A 7 0.21 13.08 -11.16
CA TRP A 7 0.92 12.18 -10.27
C TRP A 7 2.33 12.69 -9.92
N SER A 8 2.81 12.24 -8.76
CA SER A 8 4.20 12.45 -8.33
C SER A 8 4.72 11.25 -7.54
N ILE A 9 6.02 10.98 -7.67
CA ILE A 9 6.77 10.06 -6.80
C ILE A 9 7.87 10.88 -6.12
N LEU A 10 7.80 10.96 -4.80
CA LEU A 10 8.76 11.66 -3.96
C LEU A 10 9.72 10.62 -3.35
N GLN A 11 11.03 10.85 -3.52
CA GLN A 11 12.02 10.01 -2.87
C GLN A 11 12.25 10.53 -1.43
N GLY A 12 12.15 9.64 -0.45
CA GLY A 12 12.42 9.97 0.95
C GLY A 12 11.76 9.02 1.95
N ASP A 13 12.11 9.21 3.20
CA ASP A 13 11.48 8.53 4.33
C ASP A 13 10.05 9.05 4.53
N ALA A 14 9.08 8.13 4.60
CA ALA A 14 7.65 8.47 4.67
C ALA A 14 7.34 9.42 5.83
N LEU A 15 7.87 9.17 7.04
CA LEU A 15 7.64 10.02 8.21
C LEU A 15 8.13 11.46 8.01
N LYS A 16 9.28 11.63 7.34
CA LYS A 16 9.83 12.95 7.06
C LYS A 16 9.03 13.67 5.98
N VAL A 17 8.70 12.97 4.89
CA VAL A 17 8.00 13.56 3.75
C VAL A 17 6.55 13.91 4.11
N LEU A 18 5.85 13.05 4.86
CA LEU A 18 4.48 13.31 5.33
C LEU A 18 4.39 14.65 6.08
N GLY A 19 5.34 14.94 6.97
CA GLY A 19 5.39 16.20 7.73
C GLY A 19 5.56 17.47 6.87
N THR A 20 5.85 17.35 5.57
CA THR A 20 6.00 18.50 4.66
C THR A 20 4.71 18.90 3.96
N PHE A 21 3.68 18.07 3.96
CA PHE A 21 2.40 18.38 3.34
C PHE A 21 1.53 19.25 4.24
N ALA A 22 0.73 20.11 3.62
CA ALA A 22 -0.29 20.86 4.32
C ALA A 22 -1.43 19.94 4.83
N PRO A 23 -2.10 20.27 5.93
CA PRO A 23 -3.32 19.58 6.35
C PRO A 23 -4.40 19.59 5.25
N ASN A 24 -5.23 18.57 5.23
CA ASN A 24 -6.33 18.42 4.25
C ASN A 24 -5.88 18.38 2.78
N THR A 25 -4.68 17.87 2.50
CA THR A 25 -4.14 17.72 1.14
C THR A 25 -4.73 16.51 0.43
N PHE A 26 -4.92 15.39 1.14
CA PHE A 26 -5.28 14.11 0.54
C PHE A 26 -6.71 13.68 0.83
N ASP A 27 -7.34 13.08 -0.17
CA ASP A 27 -8.69 12.52 -0.10
C ASP A 27 -8.71 11.04 0.33
N ALA A 28 -7.58 10.35 0.24
CA ALA A 28 -7.42 8.96 0.69
C ALA A 28 -5.96 8.60 0.93
N VAL A 29 -5.74 7.57 1.77
CA VAL A 29 -4.47 6.83 1.87
C VAL A 29 -4.71 5.40 1.41
N ILE A 30 -3.94 4.93 0.42
CA ILE A 30 -4.03 3.55 -0.08
C ILE A 30 -2.61 3.04 -0.25
N THR A 31 -2.22 2.03 0.53
CA THR A 31 -0.81 1.69 0.67
C THR A 31 -0.54 0.24 1.04
N ASP A 32 0.65 -0.22 0.69
CA ASP A 32 1.20 -1.55 0.97
C ASP A 32 2.53 -1.43 1.75
N PRO A 33 2.48 -1.14 3.06
CA PRO A 33 3.70 -0.95 3.86
C PRO A 33 4.48 -2.27 4.02
N PRO A 34 5.79 -2.25 4.33
CA PRO A 34 6.52 -3.46 4.66
C PRO A 34 5.93 -4.14 5.90
N TYR A 35 5.57 -5.42 5.79
CA TYR A 35 4.85 -6.16 6.86
C TYR A 35 5.73 -6.62 8.01
N ALA A 36 7.05 -6.71 7.81
CA ALA A 36 8.00 -7.31 8.76
C ALA A 36 7.61 -8.74 9.21
N SER A 37 6.88 -9.48 8.37
CA SER A 37 6.36 -10.82 8.64
C SER A 37 7.20 -11.93 8.02
N GLY A 38 8.21 -11.60 7.25
CA GLY A 38 9.12 -12.56 6.61
C GLY A 38 10.08 -13.22 7.63
N GLY A 39 10.21 -14.57 7.54
CA GLY A 39 11.10 -15.36 8.40
C GLY A 39 10.48 -15.82 9.73
N ARG A 40 10.80 -17.07 10.14
CA ARG A 40 10.32 -17.67 11.40
C ARG A 40 11.16 -17.28 12.60
N THR A 41 12.42 -16.94 12.38
CA THR A 41 13.41 -16.57 13.41
C THR A 41 13.96 -15.18 13.13
N GLN A 42 14.55 -14.56 14.17
CA GLN A 42 15.22 -13.26 14.00
C GLN A 42 16.37 -13.34 12.96
N ALA A 43 17.08 -14.44 12.92
CA ALA A 43 18.13 -14.68 11.93
C ALA A 43 17.56 -14.76 10.49
N GLU A 44 16.37 -15.33 10.31
CA GLU A 44 15.67 -15.32 9.02
C GLU A 44 15.12 -13.94 8.66
N LYS A 45 14.63 -13.19 9.64
CA LYS A 45 14.17 -11.79 9.47
C LYS A 45 15.31 -10.86 9.03
N ASN A 46 16.53 -11.11 9.48
CA ASN A 46 17.71 -10.32 9.13
C ASN A 46 18.33 -10.70 7.76
N LYS A 47 17.82 -11.74 7.08
CA LYS A 47 18.23 -12.03 5.70
C LYS A 47 17.70 -10.96 4.75
N SER A 48 18.42 -10.71 3.65
CA SER A 48 17.96 -9.77 2.62
C SER A 48 16.56 -10.18 2.10
N THR A 49 15.73 -9.21 1.80
CA THR A 49 14.37 -9.43 1.29
C THR A 49 14.35 -10.24 -0.01
N ALA A 50 15.37 -10.09 -0.85
CA ALA A 50 15.56 -10.93 -2.03
C ALA A 50 15.65 -12.44 -1.68
N ARG A 51 16.37 -12.81 -0.62
CA ARG A 51 16.46 -14.21 -0.14
C ARG A 51 15.22 -14.71 0.58
N LYS A 52 14.41 -13.81 1.15
CA LYS A 52 13.15 -14.19 1.83
C LYS A 52 12.03 -14.53 0.86
N TYR A 53 11.93 -13.80 -0.25
CA TYR A 53 10.74 -13.78 -1.11
C TYR A 53 10.98 -14.27 -2.54
N SER A 54 12.24 -14.49 -2.97
CA SER A 54 12.57 -14.88 -4.32
C SER A 54 13.26 -16.24 -4.39
N SER A 55 12.80 -17.08 -5.32
CA SER A 55 13.51 -18.25 -5.82
C SER A 55 14.27 -17.96 -7.14
N MET A 56 14.37 -16.70 -7.56
CA MET A 56 14.79 -16.27 -8.91
C MET A 56 16.28 -16.02 -9.08
N GLY A 57 17.15 -16.40 -8.14
CA GLY A 57 18.62 -16.29 -8.34
C GLY A 57 19.10 -14.87 -8.66
N GLU A 58 19.95 -14.72 -9.68
CA GLU A 58 20.56 -13.45 -10.09
C GLU A 58 19.58 -12.40 -10.66
N ASN A 59 18.38 -12.81 -11.09
CA ASN A 59 17.34 -11.92 -11.62
C ASN A 59 16.33 -11.48 -10.56
N ALA A 60 16.65 -11.60 -9.27
CA ALA A 60 15.77 -11.15 -8.20
C ALA A 60 15.70 -9.61 -8.18
N PRO A 61 14.49 -9.03 -8.02
CA PRO A 61 14.34 -7.59 -7.82
C PRO A 61 15.19 -7.07 -6.64
N PRO A 62 15.59 -5.78 -6.63
CA PRO A 62 16.38 -5.20 -5.56
C PRO A 62 15.78 -5.45 -4.16
N PRO A 63 16.59 -5.60 -3.11
CA PRO A 63 16.09 -5.68 -1.75
C PRO A 63 15.45 -4.35 -1.33
N PHE A 64 14.46 -4.41 -0.44
CA PHE A 64 13.84 -3.23 0.17
C PHE A 64 14.06 -3.25 1.69
N ASP A 65 14.09 -2.06 2.31
CA ASP A 65 14.31 -1.88 3.74
C ASP A 65 13.01 -1.91 4.55
N GLY A 66 13.13 -2.15 5.87
CA GLY A 66 12.01 -2.04 6.80
C GLY A 66 11.34 -3.35 7.21
N ASP A 67 11.72 -4.51 6.61
CA ASP A 67 11.07 -5.82 6.86
C ASP A 67 11.71 -6.62 8.03
N ALA A 68 12.42 -5.97 8.94
CA ALA A 68 13.12 -6.62 10.05
C ALA A 68 12.51 -6.35 11.45
N LYS A 69 11.42 -5.59 11.55
CA LYS A 69 10.80 -5.23 12.83
C LYS A 69 10.10 -6.43 13.48
N ASP A 70 10.16 -6.55 14.80
CA ASP A 70 9.22 -7.39 15.55
C ASP A 70 7.82 -6.77 15.55
N GLN A 71 6.81 -7.53 16.01
CA GLN A 71 5.42 -7.08 15.94
C GLN A 71 5.16 -5.78 16.72
N ARG A 72 5.78 -5.59 17.89
CA ARG A 72 5.56 -4.39 18.71
C ARG A 72 6.25 -3.17 18.13
N SER A 73 7.50 -3.32 17.70
CA SER A 73 8.25 -2.25 17.01
C SER A 73 7.57 -1.86 15.69
N TRP A 74 6.97 -2.85 14.99
CA TRP A 74 6.19 -2.60 13.79
C TRP A 74 4.91 -1.81 14.11
N THR A 75 4.17 -2.22 15.16
CA THR A 75 2.94 -1.54 15.59
C THR A 75 3.21 -0.07 15.90
N ARG A 76 4.28 0.20 16.66
CA ARG A 76 4.68 1.57 17.01
C ARG A 76 4.99 2.38 15.76
N TRP A 77 5.87 1.87 14.91
CA TRP A 77 6.25 2.51 13.65
C TRP A 77 5.03 2.75 12.74
N ALA A 78 4.12 1.76 12.66
CA ALA A 78 2.91 1.89 11.86
C ALA A 78 1.98 2.99 12.42
N ALA A 79 1.81 3.07 13.74
CA ALA A 79 1.03 4.13 14.36
C ALA A 79 1.63 5.53 14.10
N GLU A 80 2.95 5.67 14.11
CA GLU A 80 3.64 6.94 13.86
C GLU A 80 3.35 7.47 12.43
N TRP A 81 3.56 6.66 11.38
CA TRP A 81 3.29 7.13 10.02
C TRP A 81 1.79 7.25 9.70
N LEU A 82 0.94 6.40 10.30
CA LEU A 82 -0.52 6.51 10.17
C LEU A 82 -1.04 7.81 10.78
N ASP A 83 -0.50 8.26 11.92
CA ASP A 83 -0.86 9.55 12.53
C ASP A 83 -0.42 10.73 11.65
N GLU A 84 0.80 10.72 11.12
CA GLU A 84 1.25 11.73 10.17
C GLU A 84 0.40 11.76 8.89
N ALA A 85 0.08 10.58 8.34
CA ALA A 85 -0.80 10.48 7.17
C ALA A 85 -2.22 11.02 7.46
N ARG A 86 -2.74 10.78 8.68
CA ARG A 86 -4.05 11.30 9.10
C ARG A 86 -4.09 12.83 9.13
N LYS A 87 -3.03 13.45 9.64
CA LYS A 87 -2.92 14.93 9.76
C LYS A 87 -3.00 15.63 8.40
N VAL A 88 -2.52 14.99 7.35
CA VAL A 88 -2.51 15.55 5.99
C VAL A 88 -3.75 15.17 5.17
N CYS A 89 -4.60 14.29 5.71
CA CYS A 89 -5.84 13.86 5.08
C CYS A 89 -7.03 14.74 5.47
N LYS A 90 -7.95 14.89 4.53
CA LYS A 90 -9.24 15.56 4.77
C LYS A 90 -10.10 14.77 5.77
N SER A 91 -11.03 15.45 6.41
CA SER A 91 -12.08 14.78 7.20
C SER A 91 -12.89 13.82 6.32
N GLY A 92 -13.18 12.62 6.81
CA GLY A 92 -13.86 11.56 6.07
C GLY A 92 -12.99 10.77 5.09
N ALA A 93 -11.73 11.15 4.87
CA ALA A 93 -10.80 10.44 3.99
C ALA A 93 -10.63 8.98 4.40
N PRO A 94 -10.77 8.00 3.49
CA PRO A 94 -10.48 6.61 3.79
C PRO A 94 -8.98 6.35 3.89
N VAL A 95 -8.61 5.36 4.71
CA VAL A 95 -7.32 4.68 4.70
C VAL A 95 -7.54 3.22 4.35
N CYS A 96 -6.74 2.68 3.42
CA CYS A 96 -6.69 1.26 3.06
C CYS A 96 -5.24 0.80 3.16
N MET A 97 -4.95 -0.10 4.07
CA MET A 97 -3.60 -0.62 4.32
C MET A 97 -3.58 -2.13 4.12
N PHE A 98 -2.76 -2.59 3.17
CA PHE A 98 -2.52 -4.02 2.98
C PHE A 98 -1.72 -4.61 4.14
N ILE A 99 -2.03 -5.85 4.49
CA ILE A 99 -1.35 -6.57 5.56
C ILE A 99 -1.53 -8.09 5.41
N ASP A 100 -0.57 -8.87 5.91
CA ASP A 100 -0.74 -10.31 6.05
C ASP A 100 -1.43 -10.68 7.38
N TRP A 101 -1.86 -11.95 7.49
CA TRP A 101 -2.58 -12.44 8.66
C TRP A 101 -1.78 -12.36 9.97
N ARG A 102 -0.43 -12.39 9.91
CA ARG A 102 0.43 -12.37 11.11
C ARG A 102 0.41 -11.02 11.78
N GLN A 103 0.36 -9.96 10.99
CA GLN A 103 0.36 -8.58 11.46
C GLN A 103 -1.04 -7.96 11.52
N LEU A 104 -2.08 -8.70 11.12
CA LEU A 104 -3.45 -8.17 11.09
C LEU A 104 -3.89 -7.57 12.43
N PRO A 105 -3.69 -8.21 13.61
CA PRO A 105 -4.01 -7.59 14.89
C PRO A 105 -3.22 -6.31 15.16
N ALA A 106 -1.92 -6.32 14.86
CA ALA A 106 -1.05 -5.16 15.03
C ALA A 106 -1.44 -3.98 14.12
N ALA A 107 -1.90 -4.29 12.91
CA ALA A 107 -2.36 -3.29 11.94
C ALA A 107 -3.66 -2.61 12.39
N THR A 108 -4.62 -3.37 12.93
CA THR A 108 -5.85 -2.79 13.48
C THR A 108 -5.59 -1.95 14.73
N ASP A 109 -4.67 -2.36 15.59
CA ASP A 109 -4.26 -1.60 16.77
C ASP A 109 -3.54 -0.29 16.38
N ALA A 110 -2.58 -0.37 15.45
CA ALA A 110 -1.84 0.80 14.98
C ALA A 110 -2.74 1.85 14.33
N LEU A 111 -3.71 1.40 13.51
CA LEU A 111 -4.66 2.28 12.86
C LEU A 111 -5.50 3.06 13.88
N GLN A 112 -6.04 2.38 14.91
CA GLN A 112 -6.82 3.00 15.97
C GLN A 112 -5.96 3.91 16.86
N TRP A 113 -4.72 3.50 17.16
CA TRP A 113 -3.77 4.31 17.93
C TRP A 113 -3.42 5.63 17.24
N ALA A 114 -3.35 5.60 15.92
CA ALA A 114 -3.14 6.80 15.10
C ALA A 114 -4.40 7.69 14.98
N GLY A 115 -5.51 7.34 15.63
CA GLY A 115 -6.73 8.13 15.66
C GLY A 115 -7.65 7.95 14.44
N TRP A 116 -7.41 6.95 13.58
CA TRP A 116 -8.35 6.58 12.54
C TRP A 116 -9.53 5.80 13.13
N ILE A 117 -10.72 5.99 12.57
CA ILE A 117 -11.87 5.14 12.90
C ILE A 117 -11.75 3.85 12.09
N TRP A 118 -11.47 2.72 12.76
CA TRP A 118 -11.47 1.43 12.09
C TRP A 118 -12.88 1.04 11.66
N ARG A 119 -13.05 0.73 10.37
CA ARG A 119 -14.35 0.42 9.78
C ARG A 119 -14.49 -1.03 9.35
N GLY A 120 -13.41 -1.74 9.19
CA GLY A 120 -13.44 -3.16 8.83
C GLY A 120 -12.18 -3.64 8.14
N THR A 121 -12.33 -4.83 7.55
CA THR A 121 -11.25 -5.50 6.82
C THR A 121 -11.82 -6.12 5.55
N ALA A 122 -11.27 -5.75 4.39
CA ALA A 122 -11.53 -6.44 3.15
C ALA A 122 -10.46 -7.52 2.90
N VAL A 123 -10.74 -8.43 2.00
CA VAL A 123 -9.88 -9.60 1.72
C VAL A 123 -9.46 -9.60 0.25
N TRP A 124 -8.18 -9.74 0.00
CA TRP A 124 -7.69 -10.12 -1.31
C TRP A 124 -7.42 -11.63 -1.33
N ASP A 125 -8.25 -12.37 -2.07
CA ASP A 125 -8.08 -13.79 -2.37
C ASP A 125 -7.22 -13.94 -3.64
N LYS A 126 -6.00 -14.46 -3.46
CA LYS A 126 -5.03 -14.70 -4.54
C LYS A 126 -5.39 -15.92 -5.40
N GLY A 127 -6.42 -16.68 -5.03
CA GLY A 127 -6.91 -17.87 -5.73
C GLY A 127 -5.98 -19.07 -5.67
N ASN A 128 -4.69 -18.87 -5.86
CA ASN A 128 -3.70 -19.92 -5.80
C ASN A 128 -2.62 -19.62 -4.75
N SER A 129 -2.41 -20.54 -3.85
CA SER A 129 -1.25 -20.59 -2.98
C SER A 129 -0.74 -22.02 -2.95
N ARG A 130 0.56 -22.20 -2.68
CA ARG A 130 1.14 -23.53 -2.60
C ARG A 130 0.40 -24.38 -1.53
N PRO A 131 -0.24 -25.48 -1.91
CA PRO A 131 -0.96 -26.31 -0.96
C PRO A 131 0.02 -27.00 0.00
N GLN A 132 -0.39 -27.12 1.27
CA GLN A 132 0.33 -27.91 2.28
C GLN A 132 -0.64 -28.91 2.86
N LYS A 133 -0.26 -30.20 2.88
CA LYS A 133 -1.10 -31.28 3.44
C LYS A 133 -1.43 -31.00 4.91
N GLY A 134 -2.70 -31.16 5.28
CA GLY A 134 -3.18 -30.98 6.66
C GLY A 134 -3.21 -29.52 7.14
N ARG A 135 -3.17 -28.53 6.25
CA ARG A 135 -3.22 -27.10 6.59
C ARG A 135 -4.15 -26.33 5.68
N PHE A 136 -4.66 -25.20 6.17
CA PHE A 136 -5.35 -24.23 5.32
C PHE A 136 -4.37 -23.52 4.39
N ARG A 137 -4.82 -23.22 3.16
CA ARG A 137 -4.04 -22.43 2.22
C ARG A 137 -3.92 -20.97 2.70
N GLN A 138 -2.72 -20.44 2.64
CA GLN A 138 -2.44 -19.04 2.93
C GLN A 138 -2.65 -18.20 1.67
N GLN A 139 -3.88 -18.18 1.15
CA GLN A 139 -4.21 -17.54 -0.12
C GLN A 139 -4.79 -16.13 0.02
N ALA A 140 -5.03 -15.68 1.25
CA ALA A 140 -5.58 -14.37 1.52
C ALA A 140 -4.52 -13.39 2.02
N GLU A 141 -4.60 -12.15 1.54
CA GLU A 141 -4.08 -10.96 2.21
C GLU A 141 -5.26 -10.07 2.62
N TYR A 142 -5.02 -9.19 3.56
CA TYR A 142 -6.06 -8.37 4.16
C TYR A 142 -5.83 -6.91 3.85
N ILE A 143 -6.93 -6.14 3.78
CA ILE A 143 -6.92 -4.70 3.63
C ILE A 143 -7.64 -4.16 4.85
N VAL A 144 -6.88 -3.73 5.86
CA VAL A 144 -7.43 -3.01 7.00
C VAL A 144 -7.82 -1.63 6.52
N TRP A 145 -9.08 -1.23 6.76
CA TRP A 145 -9.54 0.06 6.30
C TRP A 145 -10.29 0.85 7.38
N GLY A 146 -10.20 2.16 7.28
CA GLY A 146 -10.79 3.09 8.22
C GLY A 146 -11.02 4.46 7.60
N SER A 147 -11.39 5.44 8.40
CA SER A 147 -11.57 6.83 7.96
C SER A 147 -11.05 7.85 8.96
N ASN A 148 -10.65 9.00 8.45
CA ASN A 148 -10.28 10.18 9.24
C ASN A 148 -11.56 10.90 9.74
N GLY A 149 -12.14 10.43 10.83
CA GLY A 149 -13.42 10.91 11.33
C GLY A 149 -14.62 10.33 10.56
N ASP A 150 -15.72 11.06 10.55
CA ASP A 150 -16.98 10.61 9.98
C ASP A 150 -16.91 10.44 8.45
N MET A 151 -17.54 9.38 7.97
CA MET A 151 -17.65 9.06 6.55
C MET A 151 -19.14 9.01 6.17
N PRO A 152 -19.71 10.11 5.65
CA PRO A 152 -21.13 10.17 5.33
C PRO A 152 -21.53 9.18 4.23
N ILE A 153 -22.73 8.60 4.36
CA ILE A 153 -23.30 7.68 3.34
C ILE A 153 -23.55 8.42 2.00
N SER A 154 -23.71 9.74 2.06
CA SER A 154 -23.94 10.58 0.87
C SER A 154 -22.73 10.78 -0.03
N ARG A 155 -21.57 10.22 0.31
CA ARG A 155 -20.38 10.29 -0.56
C ARG A 155 -20.69 9.67 -1.93
N PRO A 156 -20.23 10.30 -3.04
CA PRO A 156 -20.47 9.79 -4.40
C PRO A 156 -19.52 8.64 -4.75
N VAL A 157 -19.49 7.63 -3.88
CA VAL A 157 -18.60 6.46 -3.99
C VAL A 157 -19.44 5.19 -4.03
N PRO A 158 -19.18 4.24 -4.95
CA PRO A 158 -19.94 3.00 -5.04
C PRO A 158 -19.70 2.11 -3.81
N CYS A 159 -20.61 1.18 -3.57
CA CYS A 159 -20.36 0.08 -2.64
C CYS A 159 -19.33 -0.86 -3.26
N LEU A 160 -18.17 -1.00 -2.64
CA LEU A 160 -17.11 -1.88 -3.09
C LEU A 160 -17.24 -3.29 -2.50
N PRO A 161 -16.74 -4.34 -3.18
CA PRO A 161 -16.74 -5.69 -2.63
C PRO A 161 -15.85 -5.79 -1.39
N GLY A 162 -16.27 -6.61 -0.42
CA GLY A 162 -15.44 -6.96 0.74
C GLY A 162 -14.41 -8.05 0.45
N VAL A 163 -14.50 -8.72 -0.72
CA VAL A 163 -13.55 -9.76 -1.16
C VAL A 163 -13.20 -9.53 -2.62
N PHE A 164 -11.91 -9.40 -2.89
CA PHE A 164 -11.35 -9.22 -4.23
C PHE A 164 -10.65 -10.51 -4.66
N LYS A 165 -10.91 -10.99 -5.87
CA LYS A 165 -10.32 -12.24 -6.42
C LYS A 165 -9.41 -11.90 -7.59
N TYR A 166 -8.12 -11.77 -7.33
CA TYR A 166 -7.10 -11.49 -8.34
C TYR A 166 -5.88 -12.37 -8.10
N GLY A 167 -5.42 -13.06 -9.15
CA GLY A 167 -4.17 -13.81 -9.09
C GLY A 167 -2.95 -12.89 -8.87
N ASN A 168 -1.87 -13.47 -8.37
CA ASN A 168 -0.60 -12.75 -8.29
C ASN A 168 -0.12 -12.35 -9.70
N PRO A 169 0.53 -11.19 -9.87
CA PRO A 169 1.14 -10.81 -11.14
C PRO A 169 2.14 -11.88 -11.61
N GLN A 170 2.09 -12.25 -12.88
CA GLN A 170 3.00 -13.25 -13.46
C GLN A 170 4.38 -12.67 -13.73
N SER A 171 4.43 -11.41 -14.16
CA SER A 171 5.67 -10.64 -14.32
C SER A 171 5.69 -9.52 -13.28
N ARG A 172 6.66 -9.52 -12.38
CA ARG A 172 6.77 -8.57 -11.28
C ARG A 172 7.99 -7.69 -11.45
N ILE A 173 7.80 -6.40 -11.33
CA ILE A 173 8.88 -5.41 -11.27
C ILE A 173 9.38 -5.26 -9.82
N HIS A 174 8.47 -5.44 -8.85
CA HIS A 174 8.77 -5.45 -7.42
C HIS A 174 8.39 -6.81 -6.81
N LEU A 175 9.13 -7.29 -5.79
CA LEU A 175 8.92 -8.61 -5.15
C LEU A 175 7.51 -8.81 -4.60
N THR A 176 6.92 -7.75 -4.05
CA THR A 176 5.60 -7.75 -3.39
C THR A 176 4.54 -7.00 -4.19
N GLU A 177 4.78 -6.78 -5.49
CA GLU A 177 3.86 -6.01 -6.34
C GLU A 177 2.44 -6.57 -6.31
N LYS A 178 1.47 -5.68 -6.06
CA LYS A 178 0.05 -6.01 -6.10
C LYS A 178 -0.48 -6.03 -7.54
N PRO A 179 -1.49 -6.85 -7.86
CA PRO A 179 -2.14 -6.80 -9.17
C PRO A 179 -2.69 -5.40 -9.47
N LEU A 180 -2.35 -4.85 -10.62
CA LEU A 180 -2.81 -3.51 -11.01
C LEU A 180 -4.34 -3.41 -11.00
N GLN A 181 -5.05 -4.45 -11.48
CA GLN A 181 -6.51 -4.46 -11.50
C GLN A 181 -7.13 -4.44 -10.09
N LEU A 182 -6.51 -5.13 -9.13
CA LEU A 182 -6.91 -5.04 -7.71
C LEU A 182 -6.80 -3.60 -7.20
N MET A 183 -5.68 -2.94 -7.49
CA MET A 183 -5.47 -1.55 -7.05
C MET A 183 -6.45 -0.60 -7.73
N ARG A 184 -6.76 -0.80 -9.02
CA ARG A 184 -7.78 -0.03 -9.75
C ARG A 184 -9.18 -0.13 -9.12
N ASP A 185 -9.53 -1.28 -8.56
CA ASP A 185 -10.80 -1.39 -7.84
C ASP A 185 -10.76 -0.74 -6.46
N ILE A 186 -9.65 -0.87 -5.73
CA ILE A 186 -9.52 -0.31 -4.38
C ILE A 186 -9.49 1.22 -4.39
N VAL A 187 -8.82 1.85 -5.38
CA VAL A 187 -8.76 3.31 -5.45
C VAL A 187 -10.13 3.98 -5.58
N LYS A 188 -11.13 3.25 -6.06
CA LYS A 188 -12.53 3.71 -6.19
C LYS A 188 -13.24 3.98 -4.86
N ILE A 189 -12.64 3.63 -3.71
CA ILE A 189 -13.11 4.06 -2.39
C ILE A 189 -12.93 5.57 -2.17
N THR A 190 -12.06 6.19 -2.95
CA THR A 190 -11.82 7.64 -2.96
C THR A 190 -12.93 8.34 -3.75
N GLU A 191 -13.31 9.53 -3.34
CA GLU A 191 -14.26 10.34 -4.12
C GLU A 191 -13.70 10.68 -5.50
N PRO A 192 -14.54 10.70 -6.55
CA PRO A 192 -14.08 10.92 -7.92
C PRO A 192 -13.21 12.18 -8.07
N GLY A 193 -12.07 12.03 -8.73
CA GLY A 193 -11.11 13.12 -8.93
C GLY A 193 -10.27 13.48 -7.71
N GLY A 194 -10.44 12.78 -6.59
CA GLY A 194 -9.68 13.03 -5.37
C GLY A 194 -8.17 12.76 -5.49
N HIS A 195 -7.42 13.19 -4.48
CA HIS A 195 -5.97 13.04 -4.40
C HIS A 195 -5.60 11.91 -3.45
N ILE A 196 -4.99 10.86 -3.97
CA ILE A 196 -4.60 9.65 -3.23
C ILE A 196 -3.14 9.73 -2.82
N LEU A 197 -2.86 9.35 -1.57
CA LEU A 197 -1.51 9.22 -1.02
C LEU A 197 -1.14 7.74 -0.86
N ASP A 198 0.05 7.36 -1.34
CA ASP A 198 0.70 6.09 -1.03
C ASP A 198 2.06 6.35 -0.36
N PRO A 199 2.17 6.26 0.98
CA PRO A 199 3.43 6.48 1.70
C PRO A 199 4.52 5.45 1.44
N PHE A 200 4.21 4.32 0.77
CA PHE A 200 5.14 3.21 0.49
C PHE A 200 4.96 2.72 -0.95
N ALA A 201 5.23 3.62 -1.90
CA ALA A 201 4.83 3.44 -3.29
C ALA A 201 5.54 2.28 -4.02
N GLY A 202 6.72 1.86 -3.58
CA GLY A 202 7.48 0.81 -4.23
C GLY A 202 7.65 1.07 -5.72
N SER A 203 7.16 0.16 -6.57
CA SER A 203 7.15 0.31 -8.04
C SER A 203 6.00 1.16 -8.59
N GLY A 204 5.24 1.87 -7.75
CA GLY A 204 4.21 2.84 -8.14
C GLY A 204 2.87 2.25 -8.57
N THR A 205 2.53 1.01 -8.22
CA THR A 205 1.29 0.36 -8.68
C THR A 205 0.03 1.10 -8.21
N THR A 206 -0.01 1.59 -6.96
CA THR A 206 -1.13 2.39 -6.44
C THR A 206 -1.28 3.69 -7.22
N VAL A 207 -0.18 4.40 -7.44
CA VAL A 207 -0.17 5.68 -8.16
C VAL A 207 -0.61 5.49 -9.62
N LEU A 208 -0.10 4.46 -10.30
CA LEU A 208 -0.52 4.12 -11.66
C LEU A 208 -2.02 3.80 -11.73
N ALA A 209 -2.51 2.95 -10.83
CA ALA A 209 -3.93 2.60 -10.75
C ALA A 209 -4.81 3.84 -10.54
N ALA A 210 -4.42 4.71 -9.62
CA ALA A 210 -5.13 5.94 -9.32
C ALA A 210 -5.25 6.84 -10.56
N VAL A 211 -4.15 7.09 -11.26
CA VAL A 211 -4.15 7.94 -12.46
C VAL A 211 -4.98 7.34 -13.59
N GLN A 212 -4.89 6.02 -13.81
CA GLN A 212 -5.71 5.32 -14.82
C GLN A 212 -7.21 5.38 -14.54
N GLU A 213 -7.60 5.46 -13.26
CA GLU A 213 -9.01 5.63 -12.84
C GLU A 213 -9.43 7.11 -12.70
N GLY A 214 -8.57 8.06 -13.10
CA GLY A 214 -8.93 9.49 -13.16
C GLY A 214 -8.64 10.28 -11.87
N TYR A 215 -7.95 9.72 -10.91
CA TYR A 215 -7.52 10.37 -9.67
C TYR A 215 -6.18 11.10 -9.84
N THR A 216 -5.89 12.00 -8.90
CA THR A 216 -4.53 12.50 -8.69
C THR A 216 -3.85 11.64 -7.63
N ALA A 217 -2.54 11.41 -7.73
CA ALA A 217 -1.84 10.57 -6.76
C ALA A 217 -0.42 11.05 -6.44
N THR A 218 -0.05 10.90 -5.17
CA THR A 218 1.32 11.12 -4.69
C THR A 218 1.81 9.85 -4.01
N GLY A 219 2.94 9.33 -4.49
CA GLY A 219 3.65 8.22 -3.87
C GLY A 219 4.91 8.71 -3.16
N ILE A 220 5.26 8.07 -2.05
CA ILE A 220 6.54 8.27 -1.36
C ILE A 220 7.29 6.94 -1.39
N GLU A 221 8.57 6.97 -1.76
CA GLU A 221 9.41 5.79 -1.78
C GLU A 221 10.80 6.13 -1.21
N VAL A 222 11.24 5.34 -0.23
CA VAL A 222 12.50 5.61 0.47
C VAL A 222 13.72 5.33 -0.40
N THR A 223 13.64 4.33 -1.26
CA THR A 223 14.74 3.86 -2.10
C THR A 223 14.78 4.61 -3.42
N ASP A 224 15.89 5.25 -3.74
CA ASP A 224 16.07 6.00 -4.98
C ASP A 224 15.81 5.14 -6.22
N THR A 225 16.38 3.93 -6.25
CA THR A 225 16.19 2.96 -7.34
C THR A 225 14.71 2.64 -7.61
N TYR A 226 13.91 2.41 -6.57
CA TYR A 226 12.48 2.14 -6.76
C TYR A 226 11.69 3.40 -7.10
N ALA A 227 12.08 4.55 -6.57
CA ALA A 227 11.45 5.82 -6.94
C ALA A 227 11.62 6.14 -8.43
N GLU A 228 12.83 5.95 -8.98
CA GLU A 228 13.08 6.12 -10.43
C GLU A 228 12.32 5.07 -11.24
N LEU A 229 12.38 3.81 -10.87
CA LEU A 229 11.66 2.72 -11.53
C LEU A 229 10.14 2.98 -11.56
N ALA A 230 9.57 3.49 -10.47
CA ALA A 230 8.16 3.86 -10.41
C ALA A 230 7.84 5.01 -11.39
N ARG A 231 8.69 6.05 -11.45
CA ARG A 231 8.52 7.18 -12.38
C ARG A 231 8.57 6.73 -13.83
N GLU A 232 9.55 5.92 -14.21
CA GLU A 232 9.70 5.38 -15.57
C GLU A 232 8.50 4.51 -15.95
N ARG A 233 8.11 3.59 -15.06
CA ARG A 233 6.96 2.72 -15.27
C ARG A 233 5.67 3.51 -15.49
N ILE A 234 5.36 4.46 -14.62
CA ILE A 234 4.14 5.26 -14.72
C ILE A 234 4.10 6.04 -16.03
N ARG A 235 5.21 6.69 -16.42
CA ARG A 235 5.30 7.39 -17.72
C ARG A 235 5.03 6.45 -18.87
N SER A 236 5.76 5.33 -18.95
CA SER A 236 5.62 4.35 -20.04
C SER A 236 4.21 3.78 -20.16
N GLU A 237 3.56 3.44 -19.03
CA GLU A 237 2.20 2.89 -19.06
C GLU A 237 1.13 3.93 -19.44
N LEU A 238 1.31 5.20 -19.06
CA LEU A 238 0.40 6.28 -19.46
C LEU A 238 0.58 6.68 -20.92
N GLU A 239 1.80 6.65 -21.45
CA GLU A 239 2.07 6.89 -22.88
C GLU A 239 1.47 5.81 -23.79
N LYS A 240 1.45 4.55 -23.35
CA LYS A 240 0.79 3.45 -24.08
C LYS A 240 -0.74 3.55 -24.10
N ALA A 241 -1.32 4.26 -23.14
CA ALA A 241 -2.76 4.40 -22.98
C ALA A 241 -3.33 5.68 -23.64
N ALA A 242 -2.45 6.61 -24.07
CA ALA A 242 -2.81 7.86 -24.75
C ALA A 242 -2.93 7.68 -26.26
#